data_e2fb960936351de9dec69e2d37321546
#
_entry.id   e2fb960936351de9dec69e2d37321546
#
_cell.length_a   1.000
_cell.length_b   1.000
_cell.length_c   1.000
_cell.angle_alpha   90.00
_cell.angle_beta   90.00
_cell.angle_gamma   90.00
#
_symmetry.space_group_name_H-M   'P 1'
#
loop_
_entity.id
_entity.type
_entity.pdbx_description
1 polymer ?
#
loop_
_entity_poly.entity_id
_entity_poly.type
_entity_poly.pdbx_seq_one_letter_code
_entity_poly.pdbx_strand_id
1 'polypeptide(L)'
;MDPKKHRRGERTLENVNETHRKSIGYILWLFGFTGSHRFYFGKPISGTIYFFTLGLLFVGWIIDIFLIPSMDRQAGLRFSPGDIDYNIAWILLTFLGVFGLHRMYMGKWISGILYFFTLGFFAIGIIYDFWTLNDQITLINRKNQITV
;
A
#
# COMPACT_ATOMS: atom_id res chain seq x y z
N MET A 1 15.99 -32.91 -17.58
CA MET A 1 15.41 -31.64 -17.10
C MET A 1 16.13 -31.26 -15.81
N ASP A 2 16.85 -30.13 -15.80
CA ASP A 2 17.70 -29.75 -14.66
C ASP A 2 16.82 -29.22 -13.50
N PRO A 3 16.81 -29.91 -12.33
CA PRO A 3 16.01 -29.46 -11.16
C PRO A 3 16.41 -28.07 -10.66
N LYS A 4 17.62 -27.62 -10.94
CA LYS A 4 18.11 -26.28 -10.57
C LYS A 4 17.47 -25.18 -11.42
N LYS A 5 17.16 -25.48 -12.70
CA LYS A 5 16.49 -24.54 -13.59
C LYS A 5 15.02 -24.34 -13.21
N HIS A 6 14.34 -25.41 -12.73
CA HIS A 6 12.96 -25.34 -12.25
C HIS A 6 12.85 -24.49 -10.97
N ARG A 7 13.71 -24.75 -9.98
CA ARG A 7 13.76 -23.96 -8.74
C ARG A 7 14.18 -22.49 -8.95
N ARG A 8 14.97 -22.22 -10.00
CA ARG A 8 15.37 -20.85 -10.35
C ARG A 8 14.19 -20.10 -11.00
N GLY A 9 13.41 -20.78 -11.82
CA GLY A 9 12.17 -20.26 -12.41
C GLY A 9 11.11 -19.97 -11.35
N GLU A 10 10.90 -20.90 -10.41
CA GLU A 10 9.96 -20.73 -9.31
C GLU A 10 10.35 -19.56 -8.40
N ARG A 11 11.64 -19.43 -8.02
CA ARG A 11 12.13 -18.28 -7.24
C ARG A 11 11.99 -16.95 -7.98
N THR A 12 12.14 -16.94 -9.30
CA THR A 12 11.97 -15.74 -10.11
C THR A 12 10.49 -15.34 -10.19
N LEU A 13 9.58 -16.30 -10.26
CA LEU A 13 8.14 -16.05 -10.26
C LEU A 13 7.64 -15.63 -8.87
N GLU A 14 8.23 -16.18 -7.81
CA GLU A 14 7.91 -15.83 -6.42
C GLU A 14 8.37 -14.40 -6.08
N ASN A 15 9.51 -13.95 -6.64
CA ASN A 15 10.03 -12.60 -6.43
C ASN A 15 9.42 -11.53 -7.36
N VAL A 16 8.78 -11.92 -8.45
CA VAL A 16 8.25 -10.98 -9.46
C VAL A 16 6.97 -10.27 -8.99
N ASN A 17 6.28 -10.80 -7.97
CA ASN A 17 4.97 -10.30 -7.56
C ASN A 17 4.91 -9.74 -6.13
N GLU A 18 6.03 -9.49 -5.47
CA GLU A 18 6.03 -8.92 -4.13
C GLU A 18 5.88 -7.38 -4.15
N THR A 19 4.73 -6.88 -4.62
CA THR A 19 4.39 -5.45 -4.49
C THR A 19 4.02 -5.10 -3.06
N HIS A 20 3.42 -6.04 -2.34
CA HIS A 20 2.97 -5.90 -0.96
C HIS A 20 3.58 -7.01 -0.10
N ARG A 21 3.77 -6.75 1.19
CA ARG A 21 4.34 -7.71 2.14
C ARG A 21 3.40 -7.95 3.30
N LYS A 22 3.21 -9.20 3.67
CA LYS A 22 2.40 -9.60 4.84
C LYS A 22 2.84 -8.89 6.12
N SER A 23 4.16 -8.76 6.34
CA SER A 23 4.73 -8.09 7.50
C SER A 23 4.27 -6.64 7.62
N ILE A 24 4.28 -5.89 6.52
CA ILE A 24 3.77 -4.52 6.47
C ILE A 24 2.27 -4.49 6.70
N GLY A 25 1.53 -5.44 6.10
CA GLY A 25 0.11 -5.61 6.37
C GLY A 25 -0.20 -5.78 7.86
N TYR A 26 0.58 -6.58 8.58
CA TYR A 26 0.43 -6.76 10.03
C TYR A 26 0.83 -5.52 10.84
N ILE A 27 1.87 -4.79 10.43
CA ILE A 27 2.23 -3.50 11.05
C ILE A 27 1.09 -2.50 10.89
N LEU A 28 0.56 -2.36 9.69
CA LEU A 28 -0.58 -1.48 9.42
C LEU A 28 -1.86 -1.98 10.11
N TRP A 29 -2.01 -3.30 10.28
CA TRP A 29 -3.10 -3.90 11.03
C TRP A 29 -3.05 -3.54 12.53
N LEU A 30 -1.88 -3.45 13.15
CA LEU A 30 -1.75 -3.05 14.54
C LEU A 30 -2.41 -1.67 14.81
N PHE A 31 -2.34 -0.77 13.82
CA PHE A 31 -3.04 0.52 13.81
C PHE A 31 -4.35 0.47 12.97
N GLY A 32 -4.75 -0.70 12.57
CA GLY A 32 -5.71 -0.96 11.50
C GLY A 32 -7.18 -0.93 11.90
N PHE A 33 -7.53 -0.54 13.14
CA PHE A 33 -8.91 -0.22 13.48
C PHE A 33 -9.46 0.95 12.62
N THR A 34 -8.56 1.76 12.02
CA THR A 34 -8.86 2.78 11.02
C THR A 34 -8.95 2.24 9.58
N GLY A 35 -8.74 0.93 9.36
CA GLY A 35 -8.79 0.32 8.03
C GLY A 35 -7.52 0.47 7.20
N SER A 36 -6.41 1.01 7.73
CA SER A 36 -5.16 1.27 6.99
C SER A 36 -4.65 0.04 6.22
N HIS A 37 -4.65 -1.13 6.84
CA HIS A 37 -4.22 -2.37 6.19
C HIS A 37 -5.10 -2.78 5.01
N ARG A 38 -6.41 -2.47 5.04
CA ARG A 38 -7.33 -2.74 3.92
C ARG A 38 -7.08 -1.82 2.75
N PHE A 39 -6.83 -0.55 2.99
CA PHE A 39 -6.41 0.40 1.95
C PHE A 39 -5.08 -0.06 1.33
N TYR A 40 -4.11 -0.47 2.15
CA TYR A 40 -2.83 -0.99 1.69
C TYR A 40 -2.99 -2.16 0.72
N PHE A 41 -3.85 -3.12 1.01
CA PHE A 41 -4.11 -4.26 0.13
C PHE A 41 -5.07 -3.94 -1.04
N GLY A 42 -5.37 -2.68 -1.29
CA GLY A 42 -6.20 -2.24 -2.42
C GLY A 42 -7.70 -2.49 -2.25
N LYS A 43 -8.19 -2.43 -1.02
CA LYS A 43 -9.62 -2.58 -0.69
C LYS A 43 -10.19 -1.28 -0.11
N PRO A 44 -10.28 -0.18 -0.90
CA PRO A 44 -10.65 1.13 -0.38
C PRO A 44 -12.07 1.20 0.16
N ILE A 45 -13.03 0.50 -0.44
CA ILE A 45 -14.43 0.49 0.02
C ILE A 45 -14.52 -0.11 1.42
N SER A 46 -13.96 -1.31 1.62
CA SER A 46 -13.97 -1.95 2.94
C SER A 46 -13.08 -1.22 3.95
N GLY A 47 -11.99 -0.60 3.50
CA GLY A 47 -11.16 0.28 4.32
C GLY A 47 -11.93 1.49 4.84
N THR A 48 -12.74 2.12 3.99
CA THR A 48 -13.62 3.24 4.38
C THR A 48 -14.67 2.83 5.40
N ILE A 49 -15.31 1.67 5.21
CA ILE A 49 -16.26 1.13 6.18
C ILE A 49 -15.57 0.94 7.54
N TYR A 50 -14.36 0.38 7.55
CA TYR A 50 -13.57 0.19 8.77
C TYR A 50 -13.21 1.52 9.43
N PHE A 51 -12.86 2.54 8.65
CA PHE A 51 -12.54 3.87 9.16
C PHE A 51 -13.72 4.47 9.94
N PHE A 52 -14.92 4.41 9.40
CA PHE A 52 -16.13 4.97 10.06
C PHE A 52 -16.71 4.09 11.16
N THR A 53 -16.43 2.80 11.15
CA THR A 53 -16.98 1.84 12.13
C THR A 53 -15.93 1.34 13.13
N LEU A 54 -14.74 1.92 13.16
CA LEU A 54 -13.61 1.47 13.97
C LEU A 54 -13.36 -0.05 13.83
N GLY A 55 -13.22 -0.49 12.56
CA GLY A 55 -12.99 -1.88 12.25
C GLY A 55 -14.17 -2.80 12.56
N LEU A 56 -15.41 -2.35 12.26
CA LEU A 56 -16.65 -3.04 12.61
C LEU A 56 -16.71 -3.35 14.10
N LEU A 57 -16.57 -2.29 14.91
CA LEU A 57 -16.55 -2.38 16.38
C LEU A 57 -15.47 -3.35 16.90
N PHE A 58 -14.29 -3.30 16.29
CA PHE A 58 -13.11 -4.15 16.56
C PHE A 58 -13.27 -5.64 16.21
N VAL A 59 -14.47 -6.16 16.01
CA VAL A 59 -14.70 -7.57 15.66
C VAL A 59 -14.10 -7.91 14.28
N GLY A 60 -14.42 -7.09 13.28
CA GLY A 60 -13.85 -7.25 11.94
C GLY A 60 -12.32 -7.10 11.93
N TRP A 61 -11.81 -6.16 12.72
CA TRP A 61 -10.38 -5.94 12.88
C TRP A 61 -9.64 -7.20 13.40
N ILE A 62 -10.20 -7.91 14.39
CA ILE A 62 -9.63 -9.18 14.89
C ILE A 62 -9.67 -10.26 13.80
N ILE A 63 -10.77 -10.37 13.05
CA ILE A 63 -10.92 -11.35 11.96
C ILE A 63 -9.88 -11.12 10.88
N ASP A 64 -9.48 -9.88 10.62
CA ASP A 64 -8.52 -9.53 9.59
C ASP A 64 -7.12 -10.13 9.81
N ILE A 65 -6.73 -10.49 11.04
CA ILE A 65 -5.49 -11.25 11.29
C ILE A 65 -5.42 -12.48 10.37
N PHE A 66 -6.53 -13.19 10.22
CA PHE A 66 -6.62 -14.41 9.42
C PHE A 66 -6.80 -14.13 7.92
N LEU A 67 -7.29 -12.94 7.57
CA LEU A 67 -7.55 -12.55 6.19
C LEU A 67 -6.34 -11.89 5.51
N ILE A 68 -5.39 -11.33 6.27
CA ILE A 68 -4.19 -10.67 5.72
C ILE A 68 -3.44 -11.53 4.70
N PRO A 69 -3.17 -12.83 4.90
CA PRO A 69 -2.46 -13.64 3.90
C PRO A 69 -3.19 -13.74 2.56
N SER A 70 -4.53 -13.76 2.58
CA SER A 70 -5.33 -13.79 1.36
C SER A 70 -5.37 -12.43 0.67
N MET A 71 -5.43 -11.35 1.44
CA MET A 71 -5.39 -9.98 0.92
C MET A 71 -4.06 -9.65 0.27
N ASP A 72 -2.95 -10.07 0.88
CA ASP A 72 -1.59 -9.94 0.35
C ASP A 72 -1.46 -10.62 -1.02
N ARG A 73 -1.94 -11.87 -1.14
CA ARG A 73 -1.93 -12.59 -2.43
C ARG A 73 -2.74 -11.86 -3.51
N GLN A 74 -3.92 -11.35 -3.17
CA GLN A 74 -4.76 -10.60 -4.10
C GLN A 74 -4.09 -9.29 -4.55
N ALA A 75 -3.44 -8.58 -3.63
CA ALA A 75 -2.69 -7.37 -3.95
C ALA A 75 -1.52 -7.64 -4.89
N GLY A 76 -0.73 -8.69 -4.63
CA GLY A 76 0.38 -9.10 -5.51
C GLY A 76 -0.04 -9.42 -6.95
N LEU A 77 -1.27 -9.92 -7.15
CA LEU A 77 -1.82 -10.16 -8.48
C LEU A 77 -2.35 -8.91 -9.17
N ARG A 78 -2.73 -7.90 -8.42
CA ARG A 78 -3.39 -6.69 -8.93
C ARG A 78 -2.42 -5.58 -9.30
N PHE A 79 -1.38 -5.39 -8.48
CA PHE A 79 -0.48 -4.25 -8.60
C PHE A 79 0.83 -4.62 -9.30
N SER A 80 1.48 -3.63 -9.91
CA SER A 80 2.71 -3.82 -10.70
C SER A 80 3.94 -3.37 -9.92
N PRO A 81 4.97 -4.22 -9.79
CA PRO A 81 6.24 -3.82 -9.19
C PRO A 81 6.95 -2.76 -10.06
N GLY A 82 7.83 -1.98 -9.46
CA GLY A 82 8.63 -0.96 -10.15
C GLY A 82 9.52 -0.18 -9.19
N ASP A 83 9.97 0.99 -9.62
CA ASP A 83 10.92 1.82 -8.87
C ASP A 83 10.35 2.34 -7.54
N ILE A 84 9.05 2.56 -7.49
CA ILE A 84 8.37 2.98 -6.26
C ILE A 84 7.85 1.76 -5.51
N ASP A 85 8.37 1.57 -4.30
CA ASP A 85 7.96 0.48 -3.41
C ASP A 85 6.67 0.85 -2.66
N TYR A 86 5.64 0.03 -2.81
CA TYR A 86 4.35 0.21 -2.12
C TYR A 86 4.49 0.19 -0.60
N ASN A 87 5.35 -0.66 -0.08
CA ASN A 87 5.55 -0.82 1.36
C ASN A 87 6.10 0.46 1.99
N ILE A 88 7.13 1.05 1.38
CA ILE A 88 7.75 2.30 1.83
C ILE A 88 6.74 3.45 1.74
N ALA A 89 6.06 3.57 0.60
CA ALA A 89 5.07 4.63 0.39
C ALA A 89 3.93 4.56 1.42
N TRP A 90 3.45 3.36 1.75
CA TRP A 90 2.39 3.16 2.74
C TRP A 90 2.82 3.42 4.18
N ILE A 91 4.05 3.06 4.53
CA ILE A 91 4.62 3.43 5.84
C ILE A 91 4.72 4.95 5.94
N LEU A 92 5.24 5.61 4.91
CA LEU A 92 5.34 7.07 4.88
C LEU A 92 3.97 7.75 4.94
N LEU A 93 2.97 7.22 4.24
CA LEU A 93 1.60 7.78 4.31
C LEU A 93 1.00 7.58 5.71
N THR A 94 1.09 6.38 6.27
CA THR A 94 0.40 6.05 7.53
C THR A 94 1.00 6.81 8.72
N PHE A 95 2.33 6.91 8.80
CA PHE A 95 3.01 7.51 9.95
C PHE A 95 3.42 8.97 9.73
N LEU A 96 3.71 9.36 8.49
CA LEU A 96 4.26 10.66 8.12
C LEU A 96 3.46 11.36 7.00
N GLY A 97 2.23 10.90 6.75
CA GLY A 97 1.37 11.40 5.68
C GLY A 97 1.07 12.89 5.79
N VAL A 98 0.91 13.37 7.03
CA VAL A 98 0.68 14.79 7.33
C VAL A 98 1.80 15.70 6.78
N PHE A 99 3.04 15.21 6.77
CA PHE A 99 4.20 15.93 6.25
C PHE A 99 4.40 15.74 4.74
N GLY A 100 3.58 14.95 4.06
CA GLY A 100 3.66 14.72 2.62
C GLY A 100 4.87 13.93 2.14
N LEU A 101 5.59 13.22 3.04
CA LEU A 101 6.81 12.48 2.69
C LEU A 101 6.56 11.35 1.68
N HIS A 102 5.40 10.69 1.73
CA HIS A 102 4.99 9.71 0.74
C HIS A 102 4.90 10.30 -0.68
N ARG A 103 4.45 11.57 -0.80
CA ARG A 103 4.39 12.28 -2.09
C ARG A 103 5.77 12.64 -2.60
N MET A 104 6.67 13.11 -1.72
CA MET A 104 8.06 13.38 -2.07
C MET A 104 8.75 12.09 -2.53
N TYR A 105 8.54 10.97 -1.85
CA TYR A 105 9.07 9.66 -2.24
C TYR A 105 8.60 9.21 -3.64
N MET A 106 7.37 9.53 -4.02
CA MET A 106 6.84 9.30 -5.37
C MET A 106 7.32 10.31 -6.42
N GLY A 107 8.23 11.21 -6.08
CA GLY A 107 8.73 12.26 -6.97
C GLY A 107 7.80 13.47 -7.14
N LYS A 108 6.73 13.56 -6.35
CA LYS A 108 5.76 14.65 -6.38
C LYS A 108 6.14 15.76 -5.39
N TRP A 109 7.30 16.39 -5.60
CA TRP A 109 7.90 17.33 -4.66
C TRP A 109 7.01 18.55 -4.37
N ILE A 110 6.40 19.15 -5.40
CA ILE A 110 5.57 20.35 -5.23
C ILE A 110 4.39 20.06 -4.31
N SER A 111 3.68 18.96 -4.56
CA SER A 111 2.54 18.56 -3.73
C SER A 111 2.97 18.06 -2.35
N GLY A 112 4.16 17.45 -2.23
CA GLY A 112 4.73 17.05 -0.96
C GLY A 112 5.04 18.26 -0.06
N ILE A 113 5.68 19.29 -0.60
CA ILE A 113 5.97 20.55 0.10
C ILE A 113 4.67 21.25 0.53
N LEU A 114 3.67 21.27 -0.37
CA LEU A 114 2.38 21.86 -0.05
C LEU A 114 1.67 21.11 1.09
N TYR A 115 1.78 19.77 1.14
CA TYR A 115 1.28 18.96 2.26
C TYR A 115 1.97 19.31 3.57
N PHE A 116 3.27 19.52 3.54
CA PHE A 116 4.02 19.90 4.72
C PHE A 116 3.50 21.21 5.36
N PHE A 117 3.25 22.22 4.53
CA PHE A 117 2.76 23.53 5.00
C PHE A 117 1.27 23.53 5.36
N THR A 118 0.47 22.68 4.74
CA THR A 118 -0.99 22.63 4.96
C THR A 118 -1.43 21.46 5.86
N LEU A 119 -0.48 20.73 6.46
CA LEU A 119 -0.74 19.52 7.26
C LEU A 119 -1.63 18.51 6.49
N GLY A 120 -1.22 18.21 5.25
CA GLY A 120 -1.94 17.26 4.39
C GLY A 120 -3.28 17.78 3.87
N PHE A 121 -3.35 19.08 3.51
CA PHE A 121 -4.61 19.76 3.15
C PHE A 121 -5.70 19.57 4.21
N PHE A 122 -5.36 19.86 5.47
CA PHE A 122 -6.27 19.70 6.61
C PHE A 122 -6.84 18.27 6.72
N ALA A 123 -6.00 17.26 6.51
CA ALA A 123 -6.30 15.83 6.52
C ALA A 123 -7.17 15.30 5.35
N ILE A 124 -7.89 16.13 4.61
CA ILE A 124 -8.69 15.71 3.45
C ILE A 124 -7.79 15.08 2.36
N GLY A 125 -6.63 15.69 2.12
CA GLY A 125 -5.65 15.15 1.17
C GLY A 125 -5.11 13.78 1.59
N ILE A 126 -4.95 13.55 2.90
CA ILE A 126 -4.50 12.26 3.43
C ILE A 126 -5.55 11.18 3.16
N ILE A 127 -6.84 11.47 3.37
CA ILE A 127 -7.94 10.54 3.06
C ILE A 127 -7.95 10.21 1.57
N TYR A 128 -7.78 11.21 0.71
CA TYR A 128 -7.65 10.99 -0.73
C TYR A 128 -6.47 10.09 -1.08
N ASP A 129 -5.33 10.26 -0.43
CA ASP A 129 -4.16 9.42 -0.66
C ASP A 129 -4.36 7.98 -0.16
N PHE A 130 -5.04 7.77 0.95
CA PHE A 130 -5.43 6.42 1.38
C PHE A 130 -6.27 5.68 0.32
N TRP A 131 -7.11 6.39 -0.42
CA TRP A 131 -7.92 5.81 -1.50
C TRP A 131 -7.11 5.51 -2.76
N THR A 132 -6.17 6.38 -3.11
CA THR A 132 -5.57 6.43 -4.45
C THR A 132 -4.10 6.04 -4.48
N LEU A 133 -3.42 5.86 -3.35
CA LEU A 133 -1.97 5.66 -3.30
C LEU A 133 -1.52 4.47 -4.15
N ASN A 134 -2.17 3.32 -4.05
CA ASN A 134 -1.82 2.14 -4.85
C ASN A 134 -1.94 2.41 -6.35
N ASP A 135 -2.98 3.11 -6.78
CA ASP A 135 -3.18 3.44 -8.19
C ASP A 135 -2.15 4.46 -8.67
N GLN A 136 -1.80 5.45 -7.84
CA GLN A 136 -0.75 6.43 -8.14
C GLN A 136 0.61 5.75 -8.33
N ILE A 137 0.98 4.82 -7.43
CA ILE A 137 2.23 4.07 -7.53
C ILE A 137 2.23 3.19 -8.78
N THR A 138 1.13 2.48 -9.05
CA THR A 138 0.99 1.64 -10.24
C THR A 138 1.20 2.42 -11.52
N LEU A 139 0.62 3.62 -11.62
CA LEU A 139 0.78 4.49 -12.78
C LEU A 139 2.23 4.94 -12.98
N ILE A 140 2.91 5.32 -11.90
CA ILE A 140 4.31 5.74 -11.96
C ILE A 140 5.19 4.56 -12.39
N ASN A 141 5.03 3.40 -11.75
CA ASN A 141 5.82 2.22 -12.05
C ASN A 141 5.64 1.74 -13.50
N ARG A 142 4.41 1.75 -14.02
CA ARG A 142 4.14 1.41 -15.43
C ARG A 142 4.75 2.42 -16.39
N LYS A 143 4.63 3.71 -16.09
CA LYS A 143 5.22 4.76 -16.92
C LYS A 143 6.73 4.60 -17.03
N ASN A 144 7.42 4.35 -15.92
CA ASN A 144 8.87 4.17 -15.91
C ASN A 144 9.31 2.94 -16.71
N GLN A 145 8.54 1.84 -16.68
CA GLN A 145 8.83 0.63 -17.48
C GLN A 145 8.72 0.85 -19.00
N ILE A 146 7.86 1.78 -19.44
CA ILE A 146 7.68 2.08 -20.88
C ILE A 146 8.78 3.02 -21.39
N THR A 147 9.41 3.79 -20.51
CA THR A 147 10.39 4.84 -20.86
C THR A 147 11.82 4.28 -20.94
N VAL A 148 12.04 3.05 -20.50
CA VAL A 148 13.31 2.30 -20.59
C VAL A 148 13.33 1.41 -21.84
#